data_aa617e5c28199df76ea615bd512955f7
#
_entry.id   aa617e5c28199df76ea615bd512955f7
#
_cell.length_a   1.000
_cell.length_b   1.000
_cell.length_c   1.000
_cell.angle_alpha   90.00
_cell.angle_beta   90.00
_cell.angle_gamma   90.00
#
_symmetry.space_group_name_H-M   'P 1'
#
loop_
_entity.id
_entity.type
_entity.pdbx_description
1 polymer ?
#
loop_
_entity_poly.entity_id
_entity_poly.type
_entity_poly.pdbx_seq_one_letter_code
_entity_poly.pdbx_strand_id
1 'polypeptide(L)'
;SYVSQHKAAIPSSVDTDIYLSWDDEALYIGFVGHDDDPAGLRALVLDEDEDLWHDDIVEIYMDADLDHQSYVHMGINSLGVLADAWHPNGLDDQDEAWDADIDIGVRVGDAEWSLELAVHFDQQRLPRPQSGQVWGFNFVRTYRGSEYSQWVRTFTTGGHSPGDFGFLLFQQE
;
A
#
# COMPACT_ATOMS: atom_id res chain seq x y z
N SER A 1 -9.39 -10.24 -4.00
CA SER A 1 -8.67 -10.10 -2.72
C SER A 1 -8.77 -11.37 -1.87
N TYR A 2 -7.77 -11.65 -1.06
CA TYR A 2 -7.74 -12.80 -0.15
C TYR A 2 -7.33 -12.34 1.24
N VAL A 3 -8.02 -12.83 2.27
CA VAL A 3 -7.65 -12.59 3.68
C VAL A 3 -6.58 -13.59 4.09
N SER A 4 -5.45 -13.12 4.60
CA SER A 4 -4.45 -13.99 5.20
C SER A 4 -4.70 -14.09 6.71
N GLN A 5 -5.42 -15.11 7.13
CA GLN A 5 -5.36 -15.56 8.52
C GLN A 5 -4.36 -16.72 8.58
N HIS A 6 -3.42 -16.69 9.47
CA HIS A 6 -2.21 -17.50 9.68
C HIS A 6 -2.09 -18.92 9.04
N LYS A 7 -3.10 -19.51 8.41
CA LYS A 7 -3.04 -20.85 7.80
C LYS A 7 -3.83 -21.09 6.51
N ALA A 8 -4.74 -20.23 6.11
CA ALA A 8 -5.50 -20.40 4.87
C ALA A 8 -5.88 -19.04 4.27
N ALA A 9 -5.72 -18.89 2.96
CA ALA A 9 -6.30 -17.74 2.27
C ALA A 9 -7.81 -18.01 2.11
N ILE A 10 -8.64 -17.10 2.58
CA ILE A 10 -10.08 -17.09 2.35
C ILE A 10 -10.44 -15.82 1.56
N PRO A 11 -11.55 -15.80 0.81
CA PRO A 11 -12.02 -14.58 0.17
C PRO A 11 -12.20 -13.45 1.21
N SER A 12 -11.86 -12.22 0.82
CA SER A 12 -12.14 -11.03 1.62
C SER A 12 -13.65 -10.87 1.81
N SER A 13 -14.07 -10.35 2.95
CA SER A 13 -15.49 -10.03 3.22
C SER A 13 -15.96 -8.80 2.45
N VAL A 14 -15.02 -7.96 2.01
CA VAL A 14 -15.27 -6.73 1.23
C VAL A 14 -14.39 -6.69 -0.02
N ASP A 15 -14.92 -6.11 -1.08
CA ASP A 15 -14.20 -5.95 -2.32
C ASP A 15 -13.28 -4.72 -2.30
N THR A 16 -12.21 -4.81 -3.07
CA THR A 16 -11.22 -3.74 -3.24
C THR A 16 -10.77 -3.69 -4.68
N ASP A 17 -10.86 -2.51 -5.28
CA ASP A 17 -10.32 -2.23 -6.61
C ASP A 17 -9.08 -1.36 -6.50
N ILE A 18 -8.05 -1.69 -7.30
CA ILE A 18 -6.79 -0.95 -7.39
C ILE A 18 -6.55 -0.59 -8.85
N TYR A 19 -6.24 0.66 -9.09
CA TYR A 19 -5.92 1.22 -10.40
C TYR A 19 -4.51 1.78 -10.35
N LEU A 20 -3.70 1.49 -11.37
CA LEU A 20 -2.33 1.95 -11.46
C LEU A 20 -2.10 2.61 -12.81
N SER A 21 -1.44 3.75 -12.81
CA SER A 21 -0.91 4.40 -14.00
C SER A 21 0.38 5.15 -13.64
N TRP A 22 1.15 5.56 -14.62
CA TRP A 22 2.40 6.27 -14.40
C TRP A 22 2.74 7.19 -15.56
N ASP A 23 3.56 8.20 -15.27
CA ASP A 23 4.15 9.09 -16.27
C ASP A 23 5.63 9.38 -15.95
N ASP A 24 6.12 10.54 -16.34
CA ASP A 24 7.50 10.95 -16.10
C ASP A 24 7.75 11.46 -14.68
N GLU A 25 6.70 11.75 -13.90
CA GLU A 25 6.76 12.41 -12.61
C GLU A 25 6.40 11.48 -11.45
N ALA A 26 5.39 10.61 -11.64
CA ALA A 26 4.85 9.82 -10.55
C ALA A 26 4.27 8.47 -10.96
N LEU A 27 4.15 7.57 -9.98
CA LEU A 27 3.24 6.43 -10.01
C LEU A 27 1.91 6.87 -9.38
N TYR A 28 0.84 6.81 -10.15
CA TYR A 28 -0.51 7.11 -9.69
C TYR A 28 -1.21 5.84 -9.24
N ILE A 29 -1.75 5.87 -8.04
CA ILE A 29 -2.46 4.73 -7.44
C ILE A 29 -3.86 5.19 -7.07
N GLY A 30 -4.87 4.55 -7.68
CA GLY A 30 -6.26 4.67 -7.28
C GLY A 30 -6.69 3.46 -6.45
N PHE A 31 -7.33 3.70 -5.33
CA PHE A 31 -7.93 2.67 -4.48
C PHE A 31 -9.41 2.96 -4.30
N VAL A 32 -10.24 1.92 -4.40
CA VAL A 32 -11.64 1.94 -4.00
C VAL A 32 -11.90 0.76 -3.08
N GLY A 33 -12.19 1.06 -1.83
CA GLY A 33 -12.56 0.08 -0.81
C GLY A 33 -14.07 0.05 -0.61
N HIS A 34 -14.75 -0.96 -1.16
CA HIS A 34 -16.20 -1.11 -0.95
C HIS A 34 -16.50 -1.37 0.52
N ASP A 35 -17.55 -0.73 1.02
CA ASP A 35 -17.96 -0.81 2.42
C ASP A 35 -19.46 -0.45 2.54
N ASP A 36 -20.24 -1.38 3.07
CA ASP A 36 -21.69 -1.17 3.27
C ASP A 36 -22.00 -0.20 4.43
N ASP A 37 -21.02 0.15 5.26
CA ASP A 37 -21.12 1.09 6.37
C ASP A 37 -19.88 1.99 6.48
N PRO A 38 -19.66 2.93 5.55
CA PRO A 38 -18.51 3.82 5.60
C PRO A 38 -18.47 4.72 6.83
N ALA A 39 -19.63 4.96 7.47
CA ALA A 39 -19.67 5.71 8.73
C ALA A 39 -18.99 4.98 9.90
N GLY A 40 -18.81 3.67 9.78
CA GLY A 40 -18.09 2.85 10.74
C GLY A 40 -16.58 2.73 10.45
N LEU A 41 -16.04 3.43 9.46
CA LEU A 41 -14.59 3.47 9.22
C LEU A 41 -13.86 3.94 10.49
N ARG A 42 -12.84 3.19 10.82
CA ARG A 42 -11.99 3.50 11.97
C ARG A 42 -10.78 4.28 11.49
N ALA A 43 -10.66 5.53 11.92
CA ALA A 43 -9.51 6.38 11.69
C ALA A 43 -9.31 7.25 12.93
N LEU A 44 -8.46 6.81 13.84
CA LEU A 44 -8.22 7.41 15.15
C LEU A 44 -6.91 8.17 15.19
N VAL A 45 -5.98 7.82 14.32
CA VAL A 45 -4.68 8.48 14.21
C VAL A 45 -4.82 9.71 13.31
N LEU A 46 -4.32 10.85 13.78
CA LEU A 46 -4.47 12.15 13.14
C LEU A 46 -3.14 12.78 12.72
N ASP A 47 -2.04 12.31 13.27
CA ASP A 47 -0.69 12.83 13.02
C ASP A 47 0.11 11.82 12.19
N GLU A 48 0.95 12.31 11.28
CA GLU A 48 1.83 11.49 10.45
C GLU A 48 2.82 10.70 11.31
N ASP A 49 3.26 9.55 10.82
CA ASP A 49 4.22 8.62 11.45
C ASP A 49 3.80 8.07 12.82
N GLU A 50 2.54 8.20 13.17
CA GLU A 50 1.97 7.55 14.34
C GLU A 50 1.47 6.13 14.02
N ASP A 51 1.25 5.30 15.05
CA ASP A 51 0.79 3.92 14.94
C ASP A 51 -0.65 3.82 14.41
N LEU A 52 -0.81 3.81 13.09
CA LEU A 52 -2.12 3.76 12.39
C LEU A 52 -2.58 2.33 12.04
N TRP A 53 -1.83 1.29 12.42
CA TRP A 53 -2.08 -0.10 12.01
C TRP A 53 -3.39 -0.71 12.54
N HIS A 54 -4.06 -0.02 13.46
CA HIS A 54 -5.37 -0.38 13.97
C HIS A 54 -6.53 0.37 13.33
N ASP A 55 -6.26 1.29 12.43
CA ASP A 55 -7.27 2.01 11.64
C ASP A 55 -7.71 1.19 10.41
N ASP A 56 -8.72 1.67 9.69
CA ASP A 56 -9.00 1.25 8.33
C ASP A 56 -7.96 1.90 7.41
N ILE A 57 -7.01 1.09 6.95
CA ILE A 57 -5.84 1.56 6.19
C ILE A 57 -5.65 0.80 4.89
N VAL A 58 -4.91 1.44 4.03
CA VAL A 58 -4.29 0.85 2.85
C VAL A 58 -2.79 0.86 3.06
N GLU A 59 -2.16 -0.26 2.79
CA GLU A 59 -0.71 -0.39 2.82
C GLU A 59 -0.18 -0.70 1.42
N ILE A 60 0.90 -0.05 1.06
CA ILE A 60 1.57 -0.17 -0.24
C ILE A 60 3.02 -0.54 -0.01
N TYR A 61 3.47 -1.58 -0.68
CA TYR A 61 4.84 -2.08 -0.60
C TYR A 61 5.46 -2.07 -1.99
N MET A 62 6.63 -1.45 -2.14
CA MET A 62 7.33 -1.35 -3.43
C MET A 62 8.82 -1.68 -3.28
N ASP A 63 9.26 -2.71 -3.99
CA ASP A 63 10.64 -3.10 -4.18
C ASP A 63 11.05 -2.68 -5.61
N ALA A 64 11.68 -1.50 -5.71
CA ALA A 64 11.91 -0.83 -7.00
C ALA A 64 13.10 -1.40 -7.79
N ASP A 65 14.03 -2.08 -7.14
CA ASP A 65 15.18 -2.72 -7.77
C ASP A 65 15.08 -4.24 -7.87
N LEU A 66 13.98 -4.79 -7.33
CA LEU A 66 13.64 -6.21 -7.34
C LEU A 66 14.73 -7.09 -6.68
N ASP A 67 15.34 -6.57 -5.61
CA ASP A 67 16.37 -7.30 -4.86
C ASP A 67 15.78 -8.29 -3.86
N HIS A 68 14.45 -8.23 -3.63
CA HIS A 68 13.69 -9.06 -2.70
C HIS A 68 14.13 -8.91 -1.23
N GLN A 69 14.72 -7.78 -0.88
CA GLN A 69 15.17 -7.45 0.46
C GLN A 69 14.74 -6.05 0.86
N SER A 70 15.08 -5.07 0.04
CA SER A 70 14.77 -3.67 0.32
C SER A 70 13.44 -3.25 -0.30
N TYR A 71 12.69 -2.41 0.39
CA TYR A 71 11.41 -1.90 -0.10
C TYR A 71 10.98 -0.64 0.65
N VAL A 72 10.13 0.15 0.03
CA VAL A 72 9.36 1.19 0.72
C VAL A 72 8.03 0.62 1.18
N HIS A 73 7.57 1.09 2.34
CA HIS A 73 6.27 0.78 2.91
C HIS A 73 5.54 2.07 3.25
N MET A 74 4.30 2.20 2.81
CA MET A 74 3.43 3.33 3.10
C MET A 74 2.09 2.81 3.60
N GLY A 75 1.61 3.32 4.72
CA GLY A 75 0.27 3.09 5.26
C GLY A 75 -0.54 4.39 5.23
N ILE A 76 -1.75 4.38 4.70
CA ILE A 76 -2.63 5.56 4.64
C ILE A 76 -4.01 5.18 5.21
N ASN A 77 -4.48 5.95 6.19
CA ASN A 77 -5.82 5.75 6.72
C ASN A 77 -6.90 6.51 5.94
N SER A 78 -8.16 6.31 6.31
CA SER A 78 -9.30 6.94 5.63
C SER A 78 -9.45 8.45 5.88
N LEU A 79 -8.55 9.07 6.65
CA LEU A 79 -8.39 10.52 6.78
C LEU A 79 -7.27 11.08 5.91
N GLY A 80 -6.46 10.21 5.28
CA GLY A 80 -5.29 10.60 4.49
C GLY A 80 -4.03 10.78 5.33
N VAL A 81 -4.01 10.31 6.57
CA VAL A 81 -2.81 10.31 7.40
C VAL A 81 -1.88 9.23 6.89
N LEU A 82 -0.63 9.61 6.64
CA LEU A 82 0.46 8.76 6.16
C LEU A 82 1.34 8.31 7.33
N ALA A 83 1.78 7.06 7.27
CA ALA A 83 2.97 6.59 7.96
C ALA A 83 3.79 5.79 6.95
N ASP A 84 5.06 6.12 6.81
CA ASP A 84 5.93 5.48 5.84
C ASP A 84 7.31 5.13 6.40
N ALA A 85 8.00 4.25 5.71
CA ALA A 85 9.34 3.86 6.07
C ALA A 85 10.09 3.25 4.88
N TRP A 86 11.40 3.40 4.88
CA TRP A 86 12.32 2.62 4.07
C TRP A 86 12.81 1.39 4.83
N HIS A 87 12.77 0.23 4.22
CA HIS A 87 13.26 -1.04 4.76
C HIS A 87 14.47 -1.53 3.96
N PRO A 88 15.70 -1.26 4.39
CA PRO A 88 16.90 -1.67 3.63
C PRO A 88 17.19 -3.17 3.65
N ASN A 89 16.77 -3.90 4.70
CA ASN A 89 17.06 -5.32 4.88
C ASN A 89 15.86 -6.11 5.44
N GLY A 90 14.64 -5.73 5.06
CA GLY A 90 13.42 -6.38 5.53
C GLY A 90 12.82 -5.74 6.77
N LEU A 91 11.85 -6.43 7.39
CA LEU A 91 10.98 -5.88 8.43
C LEU A 91 11.73 -5.33 9.66
N ASP A 92 12.78 -6.00 10.09
CA ASP A 92 13.47 -5.65 11.36
C ASP A 92 14.45 -4.46 11.21
N ASP A 93 14.64 -3.95 10.00
CA ASP A 93 15.53 -2.84 9.69
C ASP A 93 14.73 -1.78 8.93
N GLN A 94 14.19 -0.80 9.66
CA GLN A 94 13.35 0.26 9.10
C GLN A 94 13.93 1.64 9.41
N ASP A 95 13.89 2.51 8.42
CA ASP A 95 14.22 3.92 8.51
C ASP A 95 12.92 4.73 8.41
N GLU A 96 12.37 5.08 9.57
CA GLU A 96 11.15 5.89 9.72
C GLU A 96 11.42 7.40 9.50
N ALA A 97 12.66 7.79 9.29
CA ALA A 97 13.01 9.18 8.94
C ALA A 97 13.02 9.40 7.42
N TRP A 98 12.72 8.37 6.64
CA TRP A 98 12.50 8.51 5.22
C TRP A 98 11.04 8.93 4.96
N ASP A 99 10.86 10.04 4.28
CA ASP A 99 9.55 10.57 3.90
C ASP A 99 9.33 10.39 2.40
N ALA A 100 8.18 9.84 2.01
CA ALA A 100 7.75 9.77 0.62
C ALA A 100 7.29 11.13 0.11
N ASP A 101 7.74 11.53 -1.08
CA ASP A 101 7.14 12.66 -1.79
C ASP A 101 5.83 12.20 -2.44
N ILE A 102 4.70 12.49 -1.79
CA ILE A 102 3.39 11.95 -2.16
C ILE A 102 2.27 12.97 -2.02
N ASP A 103 1.41 13.05 -3.03
CA ASP A 103 0.11 13.72 -2.93
C ASP A 103 -0.98 12.73 -2.59
N ILE A 104 -1.83 13.05 -1.61
CA ILE A 104 -2.89 12.17 -1.11
C ILE A 104 -4.25 12.87 -1.23
N GLY A 105 -5.16 12.25 -1.97
CA GLY A 105 -6.57 12.62 -2.01
C GLY A 105 -7.46 11.52 -1.43
N VAL A 106 -8.35 11.88 -0.50
CA VAL A 106 -9.27 10.93 0.14
C VAL A 106 -10.71 11.35 -0.09
N ARG A 107 -11.58 10.37 -0.32
CA ARG A 107 -13.02 10.57 -0.35
C ARG A 107 -13.74 9.42 0.36
N VAL A 108 -14.67 9.75 1.25
CA VAL A 108 -15.62 8.81 1.85
C VAL A 108 -16.98 9.03 1.21
N GLY A 109 -17.53 8.00 0.58
CA GLY A 109 -18.86 7.99 -0.07
C GLY A 109 -19.91 7.27 0.77
N ASP A 110 -21.02 6.90 0.14
CA ASP A 110 -22.16 6.24 0.82
C ASP A 110 -21.96 4.71 0.96
N ALA A 111 -21.12 4.10 0.11
CA ALA A 111 -20.88 2.65 0.06
C ALA A 111 -19.41 2.30 -0.22
N GLU A 112 -18.52 3.25 -0.07
CA GLU A 112 -17.08 3.09 -0.35
C GLU A 112 -16.27 4.21 0.28
N TRP A 113 -14.99 3.99 0.40
CA TRP A 113 -14.00 5.05 0.54
C TRP A 113 -12.88 4.85 -0.48
N SER A 114 -12.28 5.92 -0.90
CA SER A 114 -11.28 5.89 -1.97
C SER A 114 -10.09 6.78 -1.66
N LEU A 115 -8.96 6.38 -2.23
CA LEU A 115 -7.71 7.15 -2.26
C LEU A 115 -7.30 7.39 -3.71
N GLU A 116 -6.75 8.56 -3.95
CA GLU A 116 -5.98 8.89 -5.15
C GLU A 116 -4.62 9.38 -4.68
N LEU A 117 -3.58 8.70 -5.11
CA LEU A 117 -2.20 8.97 -4.71
C LEU A 117 -1.36 9.29 -5.93
N ALA A 118 -0.48 10.29 -5.80
CA ALA A 118 0.64 10.50 -6.72
C ALA A 118 1.93 10.30 -5.93
N VAL A 119 2.58 9.16 -6.11
CA VAL A 119 3.87 8.84 -5.50
C VAL A 119 4.96 9.33 -6.42
N HIS A 120 5.61 10.44 -6.09
CA HIS A 120 6.63 11.07 -6.91
C HIS A 120 7.92 10.24 -6.91
N PHE A 121 8.52 10.13 -8.10
CA PHE A 121 9.77 9.39 -8.23
C PHE A 121 10.93 10.16 -7.60
N ASP A 122 11.73 9.48 -6.81
CA ASP A 122 13.00 9.97 -6.29
C ASP A 122 14.18 9.21 -6.90
N GLN A 123 15.40 9.72 -6.72
CA GLN A 123 16.59 9.07 -7.30
C GLN A 123 17.18 7.98 -6.41
N GLN A 124 16.67 7.80 -5.20
CA GLN A 124 17.29 6.94 -4.21
C GLN A 124 16.49 5.65 -3.95
N ARG A 125 15.19 5.78 -3.70
CA ARG A 125 14.35 4.65 -3.27
C ARG A 125 13.29 4.27 -4.30
N LEU A 126 12.71 5.26 -4.97
CA LEU A 126 11.69 5.08 -6.00
C LEU A 126 12.14 5.74 -7.31
N PRO A 127 13.21 5.24 -7.96
CA PRO A 127 13.73 5.85 -9.18
C PRO A 127 12.69 5.75 -10.30
N ARG A 128 12.60 6.81 -11.12
CA ARG A 128 11.71 6.79 -12.28
C ARG A 128 11.93 5.54 -13.13
N PRO A 129 10.92 4.70 -13.35
CA PRO A 129 11.09 3.47 -14.11
C PRO A 129 11.25 3.75 -15.62
N GLN A 130 11.88 2.82 -16.30
CA GLN A 130 11.91 2.79 -17.76
C GLN A 130 10.82 1.84 -18.27
N SER A 131 10.36 2.07 -19.50
CA SER A 131 9.44 1.13 -20.16
C SER A 131 10.07 -0.26 -20.26
N GLY A 132 9.34 -1.26 -19.77
CA GLY A 132 9.80 -2.65 -19.64
C GLY A 132 10.43 -2.98 -18.29
N GLN A 133 10.63 -2.02 -17.41
CA GLN A 133 11.11 -2.27 -16.05
C GLN A 133 10.02 -2.93 -15.19
N VAL A 134 10.45 -3.76 -14.25
CA VAL A 134 9.57 -4.47 -13.31
C VAL A 134 9.97 -4.10 -11.89
N TRP A 135 8.97 -3.79 -11.06
CA TRP A 135 9.12 -3.66 -9.61
C TRP A 135 8.38 -4.78 -8.89
N GLY A 136 8.85 -5.14 -7.70
CA GLY A 136 8.03 -5.87 -6.74
C GLY A 136 6.96 -4.94 -6.16
N PHE A 137 5.75 -5.43 -6.03
CA PHE A 137 4.62 -4.63 -5.55
C PHE A 137 3.66 -5.50 -4.74
N ASN A 138 3.19 -4.98 -3.63
CA ASN A 138 2.05 -5.56 -2.93
C ASN A 138 1.16 -4.46 -2.37
N PHE A 139 -0.09 -4.82 -2.15
CA PHE A 139 -1.13 -3.96 -1.63
C PHE A 139 -1.90 -4.72 -0.56
N VAL A 140 -2.08 -4.09 0.60
CA VAL A 140 -2.82 -4.64 1.73
C VAL A 140 -3.91 -3.66 2.13
N ARG A 141 -5.10 -4.15 2.44
CA ARG A 141 -6.16 -3.39 3.08
C ARG A 141 -6.43 -3.98 4.45
N THR A 142 -6.40 -3.15 5.47
CA THR A 142 -6.96 -3.46 6.79
C THR A 142 -8.39 -2.94 6.84
N TYR A 143 -9.32 -3.84 7.13
CA TYR A 143 -10.74 -3.54 7.27
C TYR A 143 -11.17 -3.74 8.72
N ARG A 144 -11.79 -2.70 9.32
CA ARG A 144 -12.23 -2.67 10.72
C ARG A 144 -11.12 -3.01 11.73
N GLY A 145 -9.87 -2.69 11.40
CA GLY A 145 -8.71 -2.94 12.25
C GLY A 145 -8.42 -4.42 12.54
N SER A 146 -9.00 -5.34 11.78
CA SER A 146 -8.92 -6.77 12.09
C SER A 146 -8.89 -7.73 10.91
N GLU A 147 -9.45 -7.36 9.77
CA GLU A 147 -9.40 -8.16 8.55
C GLU A 147 -8.34 -7.60 7.61
N TYR A 148 -7.41 -8.44 7.20
CA TYR A 148 -6.30 -8.10 6.30
C TYR A 148 -6.51 -8.78 4.96
N SER A 149 -6.74 -8.02 3.90
CA SER A 149 -6.78 -8.51 2.53
C SER A 149 -5.57 -8.04 1.75
N GLN A 150 -5.04 -8.89 0.85
CA GLN A 150 -3.82 -8.62 0.09
C GLN A 150 -4.07 -8.85 -1.40
N TRP A 151 -3.38 -8.07 -2.24
CA TRP A 151 -3.36 -8.31 -3.67
C TRP A 151 -2.61 -9.61 -4.00
N VAL A 152 -1.40 -9.76 -3.44
CA VAL A 152 -0.65 -11.01 -3.51
C VAL A 152 -0.47 -11.56 -2.10
N ARG A 153 -0.71 -12.85 -1.94
CA ARG A 153 -0.54 -13.49 -0.65
C ARG A 153 0.93 -13.58 -0.27
N THR A 154 1.29 -12.99 0.85
CA THR A 154 2.58 -13.20 1.50
C THR A 154 2.49 -14.34 2.53
N PHE A 155 3.62 -14.99 2.82
CA PHE A 155 3.67 -16.12 3.76
C PHE A 155 4.16 -15.73 5.15
N THR A 156 4.53 -14.47 5.32
CA THR A 156 4.94 -13.86 6.61
C THR A 156 3.86 -12.93 7.15
N THR A 157 4.09 -12.36 8.33
CA THR A 157 3.18 -11.40 8.96
C THR A 157 3.04 -10.11 8.15
N GLY A 158 1.81 -9.73 7.83
CA GLY A 158 1.50 -8.54 7.06
C GLY A 158 2.00 -8.62 5.62
N GLY A 159 2.27 -7.48 5.02
CA GLY A 159 2.79 -7.35 3.66
C GLY A 159 4.31 -7.44 3.55
N HIS A 160 5.05 -7.56 4.67
CA HIS A 160 6.51 -7.44 4.75
C HIS A 160 7.27 -8.69 4.28
N SER A 161 7.06 -9.10 3.04
CA SER A 161 7.72 -10.26 2.43
C SER A 161 8.07 -9.95 0.98
N PRO A 162 9.12 -9.16 0.71
CA PRO A 162 9.44 -8.70 -0.65
C PRO A 162 9.69 -9.84 -1.63
N GLY A 163 10.16 -10.99 -1.16
CA GLY A 163 10.29 -12.20 -1.99
C GLY A 163 8.98 -12.81 -2.48
N ASP A 164 7.85 -12.43 -1.87
CA ASP A 164 6.50 -12.89 -2.22
C ASP A 164 5.69 -11.82 -2.99
N PHE A 165 6.24 -10.62 -3.24
CA PHE A 165 5.53 -9.56 -3.93
C PHE A 165 5.15 -9.96 -5.35
N GLY A 166 4.04 -9.42 -5.84
CA GLY A 166 3.67 -9.47 -7.24
C GLY A 166 4.57 -8.56 -8.08
N PHE A 167 4.38 -8.61 -9.40
CA PHE A 167 5.19 -7.85 -10.33
C PHE A 167 4.37 -6.73 -10.96
N LEU A 168 4.88 -5.51 -10.86
CA LEU A 168 4.39 -4.34 -11.57
C LEU A 168 5.28 -4.06 -12.78
N LEU A 169 4.75 -4.27 -13.98
CA LEU A 169 5.45 -4.00 -15.23
C LEU A 169 5.10 -2.60 -15.74
N PHE A 170 6.09 -1.76 -15.88
CA PHE A 170 5.95 -0.41 -16.46
C PHE A 170 5.99 -0.48 -17.97
N GLN A 171 4.89 -0.11 -18.63
CA GLN A 171 4.79 -0.04 -20.09
C GLN A 171 4.27 1.33 -20.53
N GLN A 172 4.88 1.91 -21.53
CA GLN A 172 4.33 3.07 -22.25
C GLN A 172 3.52 2.54 -23.44
N GLU A 173 2.31 3.09 -23.62
CA GLU A 173 1.50 2.85 -24.80
C GLU A 173 2.07 3.58 -26.03
#